data_0d9aae77ca73ee1b23afc74badb4e19f
#
_entry.id   0d9aae77ca73ee1b23afc74badb4e19f
#
_cell.length_a   1.000
_cell.length_b   1.000
_cell.length_c   1.000
_cell.angle_alpha   90.00
_cell.angle_beta   90.00
_cell.angle_gamma   90.00
#
_symmetry.space_group_name_H-M   'P 1'
#
loop_
_entity.id
_entity.type
_entity.pdbx_description
1 polymer ?
#
loop_
_entity_poly.entity_id
_entity_poly.type
_entity_poly.pdbx_seq_one_letter_code
_entity_poly.pdbx_strand_id
1 'polypeptide(L)'
;MAAERLDAWLGAPAVRTHHRRSAVASTQALWDRATEVRINETRTLGRLVRWRIPGLAADLTYHELFRAYPFCVLEEDEHLLVTGLCGRIWTLARDYPRLAGPDEFRDWDEPGTVRVAFGHWVEAGEDGRAELVSEARVEPVDARAGLRLRALWTVIGRFERLVGAEPLDLAARRAEGR
;
A
#
# COMPACT_ATOMS: atom_id res chain seq x y z
N MET A 1 -17.13 4.06 -5.41
CA MET A 1 -16.47 3.99 -4.08
C MET A 1 -14.98 3.73 -4.24
N ALA A 2 -14.12 4.03 -3.22
CA ALA A 2 -12.65 3.93 -3.39
C ALA A 2 -12.14 2.50 -3.71
N ALA A 3 -12.79 1.47 -3.18
CA ALA A 3 -12.46 0.08 -3.54
C ALA A 3 -12.70 -0.22 -5.03
N GLU A 4 -13.72 0.35 -5.65
CA GLU A 4 -14.01 0.21 -7.09
C GLU A 4 -12.95 0.90 -7.95
N ARG A 5 -12.30 1.95 -7.43
CA ARG A 5 -11.19 2.60 -8.12
C ARG A 5 -10.00 1.64 -8.26
N LEU A 6 -9.70 0.83 -7.23
CA LEU A 6 -8.69 -0.23 -7.34
C LEU A 6 -9.08 -1.33 -8.33
N ASP A 7 -10.38 -1.62 -8.51
CA ASP A 7 -10.83 -2.58 -9.54
C ASP A 7 -10.51 -2.10 -10.96
N ALA A 8 -10.51 -0.79 -11.18
CA ALA A 8 -10.10 -0.21 -12.47
C ALA A 8 -8.61 -0.40 -12.77
N TRP A 9 -7.78 -0.57 -11.75
CA TRP A 9 -6.34 -0.81 -11.90
C TRP A 9 -6.00 -2.30 -11.94
N LEU A 10 -6.51 -3.10 -10.99
CA LEU A 10 -6.31 -4.54 -10.88
C LEU A 10 -7.62 -5.23 -10.47
N GLY A 11 -8.42 -5.63 -11.48
CA GLY A 11 -9.74 -6.21 -11.27
C GLY A 11 -9.75 -7.70 -10.93
N ALA A 12 -8.65 -8.43 -11.24
CA ALA A 12 -8.54 -9.87 -11.01
C ALA A 12 -7.28 -10.25 -10.21
N PRO A 13 -7.06 -9.67 -9.02
CA PRO A 13 -5.85 -9.91 -8.25
C PRO A 13 -5.77 -11.34 -7.73
N ALA A 14 -4.59 -11.97 -7.84
CA ALA A 14 -4.32 -13.27 -7.24
C ALA A 14 -4.10 -13.18 -5.71
N VAL A 15 -3.74 -11.99 -5.22
CA VAL A 15 -3.62 -11.67 -3.80
C VAL A 15 -4.30 -10.34 -3.54
N ARG A 16 -5.08 -10.29 -2.46
CA ARG A 16 -5.71 -9.08 -1.94
C ARG A 16 -5.52 -9.03 -0.43
N THR A 17 -5.07 -7.89 0.07
CA THR A 17 -5.01 -7.60 1.50
C THR A 17 -5.85 -6.37 1.79
N HIS A 18 -6.48 -6.33 2.93
CA HIS A 18 -7.38 -5.24 3.29
C HIS A 18 -7.31 -5.00 4.80
N HIS A 19 -6.99 -3.76 5.17
CA HIS A 19 -6.94 -3.30 6.55
C HIS A 19 -7.83 -2.08 6.70
N ARG A 20 -8.55 -2.02 7.82
CA ARG A 20 -9.47 -0.94 8.14
C ARG A 20 -9.33 -0.54 9.60
N ARG A 21 -9.34 0.76 9.87
CA ARG A 21 -9.41 1.31 11.22
C ARG A 21 -10.40 2.45 11.29
N SER A 22 -11.28 2.39 12.27
CA SER A 22 -12.28 3.40 12.55
C SER A 22 -11.80 4.32 13.65
N ALA A 23 -12.06 5.62 13.53
CA ALA A 23 -11.77 6.65 14.52
C ALA A 23 -12.96 7.58 14.72
N VAL A 24 -13.13 8.09 15.95
CA VAL A 24 -14.09 9.15 16.25
C VAL A 24 -13.46 10.48 15.82
N ALA A 25 -13.51 10.77 14.54
CA ALA A 25 -12.93 11.96 13.91
C ALA A 25 -13.64 12.24 12.58
N SER A 26 -13.45 13.45 12.03
CA SER A 26 -13.82 13.71 10.63
C SER A 26 -12.92 12.98 9.66
N THR A 27 -13.38 12.77 8.44
CA THR A 27 -12.57 12.17 7.35
C THR A 27 -11.28 12.95 7.12
N GLN A 28 -11.37 14.28 7.09
CA GLN A 28 -10.21 15.17 6.95
C GLN A 28 -9.21 14.97 8.10
N ALA A 29 -9.66 15.02 9.34
CA ALA A 29 -8.78 14.89 10.50
C ALA A 29 -8.07 13.52 10.52
N LEU A 30 -8.78 12.44 10.16
CA LEU A 30 -8.18 11.10 10.10
C LEU A 30 -7.18 10.99 8.95
N TRP A 31 -7.46 11.59 7.78
CA TRP A 31 -6.55 11.64 6.64
C TRP A 31 -5.27 12.40 6.97
N ASP A 32 -5.40 13.60 7.57
CA ASP A 32 -4.24 14.40 7.98
C ASP A 32 -3.31 13.60 8.91
N ARG A 33 -3.89 12.90 9.90
CA ARG A 33 -3.10 12.04 10.80
C ARG A 33 -2.48 10.85 10.09
N ALA A 34 -3.16 10.27 9.09
CA ALA A 34 -2.60 9.15 8.32
C ALA A 34 -1.39 9.59 7.48
N THR A 35 -1.43 10.79 6.89
CA THR A 35 -0.32 11.33 6.10
C THR A 35 0.88 11.73 6.93
N GLU A 36 0.70 12.03 8.23
CA GLU A 36 1.75 12.41 9.18
C GLU A 36 2.48 11.21 9.83
N VAL A 37 1.96 9.98 9.72
CA VAL A 37 2.60 8.79 10.33
C VAL A 37 3.97 8.55 9.71
N ARG A 38 5.02 8.55 10.54
CA ARG A 38 6.40 8.31 10.10
C ARG A 38 6.76 6.83 10.16
N ILE A 39 7.59 6.39 9.23
CA ILE A 39 8.05 5.00 9.16
C ILE A 39 8.81 4.58 10.42
N ASN A 40 9.59 5.48 11.02
CA ASN A 40 10.35 5.20 12.25
C ASN A 40 9.47 5.05 13.50
N GLU A 41 8.21 5.48 13.46
CA GLU A 41 7.24 5.31 14.55
C GLU A 41 6.58 3.93 14.50
N THR A 42 6.72 3.22 13.37
CA THR A 42 6.22 1.85 13.20
C THR A 42 7.31 0.85 13.57
N ARG A 43 6.96 -0.16 14.38
CA ARG A 43 7.92 -1.18 14.84
C ARG A 43 8.25 -2.20 13.76
N THR A 44 7.20 -2.82 13.23
CA THR A 44 7.34 -3.94 12.29
C THR A 44 7.57 -3.42 10.88
N LEU A 45 6.73 -2.50 10.42
CA LEU A 45 6.87 -1.88 9.10
C LEU A 45 8.22 -1.15 8.99
N GLY A 46 8.60 -0.34 9.98
CA GLY A 46 9.86 0.39 9.96
C GLY A 46 11.10 -0.50 9.88
N ARG A 47 11.08 -1.68 10.53
CA ARG A 47 12.16 -2.68 10.40
C ARG A 47 12.20 -3.28 8.99
N LEU A 48 11.04 -3.68 8.47
CA LEU A 48 10.93 -4.30 7.15
C LEU A 48 11.36 -3.34 6.04
N VAL A 49 10.90 -2.08 6.11
CA VAL A 49 11.25 -1.05 5.12
C VAL A 49 12.76 -0.77 5.14
N ARG A 50 13.37 -0.57 6.32
CA ARG A 50 14.82 -0.36 6.43
C ARG A 50 15.64 -1.55 5.93
N TRP A 51 15.17 -2.77 6.20
CA TRP A 51 15.82 -3.98 5.68
C TRP A 51 15.66 -4.09 4.16
N ARG A 52 14.47 -3.78 3.64
CA ARG A 52 14.15 -3.93 2.21
C ARG A 52 14.69 -2.79 1.36
N ILE A 53 14.73 -1.57 1.91
CA ILE A 53 15.17 -0.34 1.21
C ILE A 53 16.21 0.37 2.10
N PRO A 54 17.49 -0.11 2.17
CA PRO A 54 18.53 0.59 2.89
C PRO A 54 18.80 1.96 2.26
N GLY A 55 19.04 2.95 3.12
CA GLY A 55 19.26 4.34 2.71
C GLY A 55 17.99 5.17 2.59
N LEU A 56 16.82 4.60 2.88
CA LEU A 56 15.61 5.39 3.02
C LEU A 56 15.73 6.33 4.24
N ALA A 57 15.30 7.59 4.08
CA ALA A 57 15.30 8.56 5.17
C ALA A 57 14.42 8.04 6.33
N ALA A 58 14.95 8.07 7.55
CA ALA A 58 14.28 7.49 8.72
C ALA A 58 13.01 8.24 9.12
N ASP A 59 12.91 9.50 8.74
CA ASP A 59 11.82 10.43 9.03
C ASP A 59 10.75 10.49 7.94
N LEU A 60 10.91 9.70 6.87
CA LEU A 60 9.92 9.62 5.80
C LEU A 60 8.56 9.20 6.35
N THR A 61 7.51 9.87 5.92
CA THR A 61 6.15 9.47 6.27
C THR A 61 5.71 8.23 5.48
N TYR A 62 4.73 7.52 6.01
CA TYR A 62 4.11 6.39 5.31
C TYR A 62 3.55 6.81 3.94
N HIS A 63 2.97 7.99 3.85
CA HIS A 63 2.41 8.54 2.63
C HIS A 63 3.52 8.90 1.60
N GLU A 64 4.63 9.51 2.04
CA GLU A 64 5.77 9.82 1.18
C GLU A 64 6.47 8.56 0.67
N LEU A 65 6.50 7.47 1.47
CA LEU A 65 7.04 6.18 1.04
C LEU A 65 6.38 5.70 -0.25
N PHE A 66 5.05 5.79 -0.33
CA PHE A 66 4.30 5.33 -1.50
C PHE A 66 4.36 6.28 -2.70
N ARG A 67 4.91 7.50 -2.53
CA ARG A 67 5.22 8.42 -3.64
C ARG A 67 6.66 8.33 -4.11
N ALA A 68 7.52 7.67 -3.33
CA ALA A 68 8.93 7.50 -3.66
C ALA A 68 9.15 6.23 -4.51
N TYR A 69 10.25 6.24 -5.28
CA TYR A 69 10.68 5.02 -5.96
C TYR A 69 10.73 3.83 -4.99
N PRO A 70 10.22 2.65 -5.36
CA PRO A 70 9.85 2.21 -6.71
C PRO A 70 8.37 2.42 -7.10
N PHE A 71 7.61 3.17 -6.33
CA PHE A 71 6.18 3.36 -6.58
C PHE A 71 5.95 4.46 -7.64
N CYS A 72 4.84 4.32 -8.36
CA CYS A 72 4.28 5.33 -9.26
C CYS A 72 2.89 5.70 -8.75
N VAL A 73 2.59 6.99 -8.64
CA VAL A 73 1.24 7.45 -8.31
C VAL A 73 0.34 7.16 -9.50
N LEU A 74 -0.71 6.36 -9.28
CA LEU A 74 -1.71 5.98 -10.29
C LEU A 74 -2.91 6.90 -10.25
N GLU A 75 -3.35 7.25 -9.04
CA GLU A 75 -4.48 8.12 -8.80
C GLU A 75 -4.32 8.81 -7.45
N GLU A 76 -4.73 10.07 -7.36
CA GLU A 76 -4.71 10.84 -6.14
C GLU A 76 -5.91 11.77 -6.08
N ASP A 77 -6.54 11.85 -4.91
CA ASP A 77 -7.67 12.72 -4.62
C ASP A 77 -7.54 13.26 -3.18
N GLU A 78 -8.45 14.07 -2.72
CA GLU A 78 -8.42 14.72 -1.40
C GLU A 78 -8.17 13.73 -0.24
N HIS A 79 -8.82 12.56 -0.28
CA HIS A 79 -8.69 11.52 0.76
C HIS A 79 -8.35 10.14 0.16
N LEU A 80 -7.64 10.11 -0.94
CA LEU A 80 -7.27 8.89 -1.65
C LEU A 80 -5.86 9.00 -2.22
N LEU A 81 -5.07 7.96 -2.04
CA LEU A 81 -3.83 7.74 -2.77
C LEU A 81 -3.81 6.31 -3.30
N VAL A 82 -3.72 6.15 -4.61
CA VAL A 82 -3.46 4.86 -5.27
C VAL A 82 -2.09 4.90 -5.91
N THR A 83 -1.26 3.92 -5.59
CA THR A 83 0.08 3.81 -6.15
C THR A 83 0.32 2.41 -6.69
N GLY A 84 1.21 2.29 -7.65
CA GLY A 84 1.54 1.02 -8.27
C GLY A 84 3.03 0.79 -8.36
N LEU A 85 3.42 -0.46 -8.42
CA LEU A 85 4.75 -0.90 -8.83
C LEU A 85 4.65 -2.15 -9.68
N CYS A 86 5.62 -2.34 -10.57
CA CYS A 86 5.76 -3.54 -11.38
C CYS A 86 7.10 -4.21 -11.11
N GLY A 87 7.19 -5.53 -11.30
CA GLY A 87 8.46 -6.23 -11.20
C GLY A 87 8.39 -7.55 -10.44
N ARG A 88 9.56 -8.01 -9.98
CA ARG A 88 9.73 -9.31 -9.30
C ARG A 88 9.83 -9.11 -7.78
N ILE A 89 8.70 -9.04 -7.09
CA ILE A 89 8.63 -8.76 -5.65
C ILE A 89 9.25 -9.87 -4.77
N TRP A 90 9.50 -11.05 -5.31
CA TRP A 90 10.13 -12.19 -4.60
C TRP A 90 11.66 -12.19 -4.62
N THR A 91 12.28 -11.27 -5.34
CA THR A 91 13.74 -11.14 -5.38
C THR A 91 14.23 -10.18 -4.30
N LEU A 92 15.45 -10.38 -3.82
CA LEU A 92 16.12 -9.39 -2.96
C LEU A 92 16.75 -8.26 -3.77
N ALA A 93 16.86 -8.44 -5.08
CA ALA A 93 17.26 -7.38 -6.00
C ALA A 93 16.22 -6.24 -5.94
N ARG A 94 16.71 -5.02 -6.07
CA ARG A 94 15.90 -3.78 -5.96
C ARG A 94 15.79 -3.08 -7.30
N ASP A 95 15.95 -3.81 -8.36
CA ASP A 95 15.88 -3.36 -9.74
C ASP A 95 14.42 -3.34 -10.24
N TYR A 96 13.59 -2.57 -9.54
CA TYR A 96 12.25 -2.30 -10.04
C TYR A 96 12.34 -1.30 -11.21
N PRO A 97 11.53 -1.49 -12.26
CA PRO A 97 11.44 -0.51 -13.33
C PRO A 97 10.91 0.83 -12.78
N ARG A 98 11.40 1.94 -13.33
CA ARG A 98 10.77 3.24 -13.10
C ARG A 98 9.65 3.39 -14.11
N LEU A 99 8.43 3.39 -13.62
CA LEU A 99 7.27 3.64 -14.45
C LEU A 99 7.18 5.14 -14.77
N ALA A 100 6.96 5.47 -16.04
CA ALA A 100 6.77 6.85 -16.47
C ALA A 100 5.43 7.45 -16.02
N GLY A 101 4.45 6.58 -15.77
CA GLY A 101 3.12 7.01 -15.33
C GLY A 101 2.10 5.87 -15.26
N PRO A 102 0.84 6.24 -14.98
CA PRO A 102 -0.26 5.28 -14.82
C PRO A 102 -0.52 4.40 -16.06
N ASP A 103 -0.33 4.93 -17.25
CA ASP A 103 -0.56 4.17 -18.49
C ASP A 103 0.46 3.04 -18.64
N GLU A 104 1.74 3.29 -18.33
CA GLU A 104 2.77 2.25 -18.34
C GLU A 104 2.48 1.14 -17.30
N PHE A 105 1.95 1.51 -16.13
CA PHE A 105 1.48 0.52 -15.15
C PHE A 105 0.33 -0.33 -15.70
N ARG A 106 -0.62 0.29 -16.40
CA ARG A 106 -1.78 -0.39 -16.97
C ARG A 106 -1.38 -1.36 -18.08
N ASP A 107 -0.45 -0.94 -18.93
CA ASP A 107 0.00 -1.67 -20.11
C ASP A 107 1.16 -2.64 -19.80
N TRP A 108 1.58 -2.72 -18.52
CA TRP A 108 2.71 -3.56 -18.12
C TRP A 108 2.43 -5.05 -18.37
N ASP A 109 3.29 -5.68 -19.19
CA ASP A 109 3.15 -7.08 -19.63
C ASP A 109 4.46 -7.91 -19.55
N GLU A 110 5.51 -7.39 -18.87
CA GLU A 110 6.81 -8.09 -18.78
C GLU A 110 6.65 -9.50 -18.17
N PRO A 111 7.04 -10.58 -18.89
CA PRO A 111 6.88 -11.95 -18.41
C PRO A 111 7.66 -12.21 -17.11
N GLY A 112 7.06 -13.00 -16.23
CA GLY A 112 7.67 -13.40 -14.97
C GLY A 112 7.70 -12.28 -13.92
N THR A 113 6.82 -11.28 -14.04
CA THR A 113 6.64 -10.17 -13.10
C THR A 113 5.22 -10.11 -12.57
N VAL A 114 4.97 -9.17 -11.65
CA VAL A 114 3.64 -8.82 -11.14
C VAL A 114 3.40 -7.33 -11.28
N ARG A 115 2.13 -6.95 -11.31
CA ARG A 115 1.64 -5.60 -11.02
C ARG A 115 1.14 -5.59 -9.58
N VAL A 116 1.48 -4.58 -8.82
CA VAL A 116 1.01 -4.38 -7.44
C VAL A 116 0.39 -3.00 -7.34
N ALA A 117 -0.85 -2.91 -6.90
CA ALA A 117 -1.50 -1.65 -6.59
C ALA A 117 -1.75 -1.55 -5.08
N PHE A 118 -1.46 -0.38 -4.51
CA PHE A 118 -1.73 -0.02 -3.13
C PHE A 118 -2.72 1.13 -3.12
N GLY A 119 -3.80 0.99 -2.38
CA GLY A 119 -4.77 2.05 -2.15
C GLY A 119 -4.82 2.41 -0.67
N HIS A 120 -4.79 3.70 -0.39
CA HIS A 120 -5.00 4.27 0.93
C HIS A 120 -6.08 5.33 0.82
N TRP A 121 -7.13 5.23 1.63
CA TRP A 121 -8.20 6.22 1.60
C TRP A 121 -8.92 6.33 2.94
N VAL A 122 -9.62 7.43 3.11
CA VAL A 122 -10.56 7.62 4.21
C VAL A 122 -11.97 7.76 3.67
N GLU A 123 -12.90 7.10 4.31
CA GLU A 123 -14.33 7.19 3.99
C GLU A 123 -15.15 7.45 5.26
N ALA A 124 -16.37 7.96 5.09
CA ALA A 124 -17.31 8.10 6.19
C ALA A 124 -17.77 6.70 6.63
N GLY A 125 -17.62 6.42 7.90
CA GLY A 125 -18.13 5.22 8.55
C GLY A 125 -19.49 5.45 9.20
N GLU A 126 -19.94 4.48 9.97
CA GLU A 126 -21.17 4.55 10.74
C GLU A 126 -21.00 5.45 11.98
N ASP A 127 -22.12 5.95 12.51
CA ASP A 127 -22.20 6.74 13.76
C ASP A 127 -21.27 7.96 13.82
N GLY A 128 -21.04 8.63 12.69
CA GLY A 128 -20.19 9.83 12.63
C GLY A 128 -18.68 9.54 12.78
N ARG A 129 -18.27 8.29 12.64
CA ARG A 129 -16.86 7.89 12.62
C ARG A 129 -16.28 8.05 11.21
N ALA A 130 -14.97 8.18 11.12
CA ALA A 130 -14.24 8.03 9.87
C ALA A 130 -13.52 6.67 9.85
N GLU A 131 -13.36 6.11 8.66
CA GLU A 131 -12.65 4.84 8.45
C GLU A 131 -11.46 5.05 7.53
N LEU A 132 -10.27 4.73 8.04
CA LEU A 132 -9.04 4.68 7.27
C LEU A 132 -8.84 3.27 6.73
N VAL A 133 -8.67 3.15 5.43
CA VAL A 133 -8.52 1.88 4.72
C VAL A 133 -7.18 1.83 4.00
N SER A 134 -6.54 0.68 4.05
CA SER A 134 -5.37 0.33 3.25
C SER A 134 -5.62 -1.01 2.58
N GLU A 135 -5.51 -1.04 1.26
CA GLU A 135 -5.68 -2.25 0.46
C GLU A 135 -4.49 -2.42 -0.48
N ALA A 136 -3.99 -3.65 -0.59
CA ALA A 136 -3.01 -4.00 -1.59
C ALA A 136 -3.53 -5.14 -2.46
N ARG A 137 -3.27 -5.04 -3.76
CA ARG A 137 -3.62 -6.05 -4.77
C ARG A 137 -2.39 -6.44 -5.54
N VAL A 138 -2.25 -7.73 -5.82
CA VAL A 138 -1.15 -8.25 -6.62
C VAL A 138 -1.71 -9.12 -7.74
N GLU A 139 -1.37 -8.77 -8.96
CA GLU A 139 -1.75 -9.49 -10.16
C GLU A 139 -0.51 -9.98 -10.91
N PRO A 140 -0.35 -11.30 -11.11
CA PRO A 140 0.77 -11.82 -11.88
C PRO A 140 0.52 -11.63 -13.38
N VAL A 141 1.56 -11.26 -14.11
CA VAL A 141 1.51 -11.10 -15.56
C VAL A 141 1.32 -12.44 -16.28
N ASP A 142 1.89 -13.51 -15.73
CA ASP A 142 1.79 -14.86 -16.30
C ASP A 142 1.66 -15.96 -15.24
N ALA A 143 1.43 -17.19 -15.69
CA ALA A 143 1.28 -18.35 -14.81
C ALA A 143 2.53 -18.65 -13.96
N ARG A 144 3.73 -18.39 -14.50
CA ARG A 144 5.02 -18.59 -13.79
C ARG A 144 5.17 -17.58 -12.65
N ALA A 145 4.82 -16.32 -12.90
CA ALA A 145 4.76 -15.29 -11.87
C ALA A 145 3.73 -15.66 -10.79
N GLY A 146 2.56 -16.18 -11.20
CA GLY A 146 1.52 -16.64 -10.29
C GLY A 146 1.96 -17.77 -9.36
N LEU A 147 2.77 -18.73 -9.85
CA LEU A 147 3.35 -19.79 -9.02
C LEU A 147 4.33 -19.23 -7.98
N ARG A 148 5.20 -18.32 -8.39
CA ARG A 148 6.17 -17.66 -7.50
C ARG A 148 5.49 -16.79 -6.45
N LEU A 149 4.44 -16.06 -6.85
CA LEU A 149 3.65 -15.25 -5.95
C LEU A 149 2.98 -16.12 -4.86
N ARG A 150 2.39 -17.25 -5.23
CA ARG A 150 1.81 -18.19 -4.26
C ARG A 150 2.85 -18.73 -3.29
N ALA A 151 4.03 -19.14 -3.77
CA ALA A 151 5.12 -19.60 -2.92
C ALA A 151 5.59 -18.50 -1.94
N LEU A 152 5.75 -17.26 -2.41
CA LEU A 152 6.08 -16.12 -1.55
C LEU A 152 5.00 -15.89 -0.49
N TRP A 153 3.72 -15.93 -0.90
CA TRP A 153 2.59 -15.62 -0.02
C TRP A 153 2.41 -16.63 1.12
N THR A 154 2.79 -17.88 0.94
CA THR A 154 2.80 -18.87 2.04
C THR A 154 3.74 -18.48 3.19
N VAL A 155 4.81 -17.73 2.87
CA VAL A 155 5.79 -17.28 3.86
C VAL A 155 5.40 -15.92 4.44
N ILE A 156 5.10 -14.93 3.58
CA ILE A 156 4.91 -13.55 4.03
C ILE A 156 3.48 -13.21 4.43
N GLY A 157 2.47 -13.96 3.98
CA GLY A 157 1.06 -13.65 4.24
C GLY A 157 0.69 -13.63 5.73
N ARG A 158 1.47 -14.33 6.58
CA ARG A 158 1.29 -14.27 8.04
C ARG A 158 1.78 -12.96 8.66
N PHE A 159 2.76 -12.31 8.05
CA PHE A 159 3.36 -11.07 8.53
C PHE A 159 2.69 -9.84 7.95
N GLU A 160 1.97 -10.00 6.85
CA GLU A 160 1.31 -8.91 6.14
C GLU A 160 0.36 -8.12 7.06
N ARG A 161 -0.44 -8.82 7.85
CA ARG A 161 -1.37 -8.21 8.81
C ARG A 161 -0.68 -7.28 9.81
N LEU A 162 0.53 -7.63 10.25
CA LEU A 162 1.30 -6.82 11.19
C LEU A 162 1.87 -5.56 10.54
N VAL A 163 2.21 -5.65 9.26
CA VAL A 163 2.80 -4.54 8.51
C VAL A 163 1.75 -3.53 8.06
N GLY A 164 0.63 -4.03 7.52
CA GLY A 164 -0.42 -3.18 6.97
C GLY A 164 -1.28 -2.48 8.04
N ALA A 165 -1.47 -3.08 9.21
CA ALA A 165 -2.33 -2.53 10.25
C ALA A 165 -1.67 -1.45 11.12
N GLU A 166 -0.35 -1.52 11.34
CA GLU A 166 0.37 -0.68 12.31
C GLU A 166 0.28 0.84 12.01
N PRO A 167 0.48 1.31 10.77
CA PRO A 167 0.31 2.74 10.45
C PRO A 167 -1.11 3.23 10.65
N LEU A 168 -2.11 2.40 10.33
CA LEU A 168 -3.52 2.73 10.48
C LEU A 168 -3.90 2.86 11.97
N ASP A 169 -3.36 1.99 12.82
CA ASP A 169 -3.57 2.04 14.27
C ASP A 169 -3.00 3.33 14.88
N LEU A 170 -1.83 3.77 14.42
CA LEU A 170 -1.23 5.02 14.85
C LEU A 170 -2.05 6.24 14.42
N ALA A 171 -2.47 6.29 13.16
CA ALA A 171 -3.29 7.36 12.63
C ALA A 171 -4.62 7.48 13.37
N ALA A 172 -5.33 6.36 13.58
CA ALA A 172 -6.61 6.34 14.28
C ALA A 172 -6.49 6.84 15.73
N ARG A 173 -5.49 6.37 16.49
CA ARG A 173 -5.24 6.84 17.87
C ARG A 173 -4.97 8.34 17.92
N ARG A 174 -4.14 8.86 17.00
CA ARG A 174 -3.83 10.30 16.93
C ARG A 174 -5.06 11.14 16.58
N ALA A 175 -5.91 10.64 15.68
CA ALA A 175 -7.14 11.32 15.32
C ALA A 175 -8.11 11.42 16.51
N GLU A 176 -8.07 10.45 17.43
CA GLU A 176 -8.85 10.44 18.67
C GLU A 176 -8.17 11.16 19.85
N GLY A 177 -6.99 11.77 19.65
CA GLY A 177 -6.23 12.48 20.71
C GLY A 177 -5.53 11.57 21.71
N ARG A 178 -5.23 10.32 21.33
CA ARG A 178 -4.56 9.30 22.16
C ARG A 178 -3.13 9.02 21.71
#